data_b4dd32573bd8e9c7012ba07df5eb2c68
#
_entry.id   b4dd32573bd8e9c7012ba07df5eb2c68
#
_cell.length_a   1.000
_cell.length_b   1.000
_cell.length_c   1.000
_cell.angle_alpha   90.00
_cell.angle_beta   90.00
_cell.angle_gamma   90.00
#
_symmetry.space_group_name_H-M   'P 1'
#
loop_
_entity.id
_entity.type
_entity.pdbx_description
1 polymer ?
#
loop_
_entity_poly.entity_id
_entity_poly.type
_entity_poly.pdbx_seq_one_letter_code
_entity_poly.pdbx_strand_id
1 'polypeptide(L)'
;MSRAICWTALAILAVLAAGCGYTSHSALDSKYQTIYVPAFLNHSPEYDLQAPLTNAVIRKFITDGRLTVVDHGHADLVLEGVILGYDLKGITYDKNDEVTQYMCVVRAGARLSDRQTGEIVWQDKAMAGETSFYTRAAGQSSDRLRGNAEMYLSSVRSFATEEENRGASEALEQLASDIFYRTIEPW
;
A
#
# COMPACT_ATOMS: atom_id res chain seq x y z
N MET A 1 -27.53 24.50 50.41
CA MET A 1 -27.61 24.67 48.97
C MET A 1 -26.34 24.17 48.24
N SER A 2 -25.13 24.24 48.81
CA SER A 2 -23.88 23.82 48.11
C SER A 2 -23.72 22.32 47.86
N ARG A 3 -24.23 21.44 48.73
CA ARG A 3 -24.09 19.97 48.60
C ARG A 3 -24.93 19.41 47.45
N ALA A 4 -26.12 19.97 47.18
CA ALA A 4 -26.97 19.52 46.07
C ALA A 4 -26.37 19.89 44.70
N ILE A 5 -25.73 21.05 44.57
CA ILE A 5 -25.04 21.49 43.35
C ILE A 5 -23.84 20.62 43.04
N CYS A 6 -23.11 20.16 44.06
CA CYS A 6 -21.95 19.28 43.89
C CYS A 6 -22.35 17.88 43.37
N TRP A 7 -23.48 17.35 43.84
CA TRP A 7 -24.01 16.07 43.39
C TRP A 7 -24.53 16.10 41.94
N THR A 8 -25.18 17.20 41.55
CA THR A 8 -25.65 17.38 40.16
C THR A 8 -24.48 17.55 39.17
N ALA A 9 -23.45 18.29 39.57
CA ALA A 9 -22.23 18.42 38.74
C ALA A 9 -21.51 17.09 38.57
N LEU A 10 -21.42 16.25 39.60
CA LEU A 10 -20.81 14.93 39.53
C LEU A 10 -21.61 13.98 38.64
N ALA A 11 -22.95 14.05 38.71
CA ALA A 11 -23.82 13.24 37.85
C ALA A 11 -23.71 13.62 36.37
N ILE A 12 -23.59 14.90 36.03
CA ILE A 12 -23.40 15.40 34.67
C ILE A 12 -22.03 14.96 34.12
N LEU A 13 -20.98 15.03 34.94
CA LEU A 13 -19.65 14.59 34.56
C LEU A 13 -19.60 13.06 34.26
N ALA A 14 -20.32 12.26 35.04
CA ALA A 14 -20.42 10.82 34.84
C ALA A 14 -21.15 10.45 33.51
N VAL A 15 -22.16 11.22 33.11
CA VAL A 15 -22.89 11.01 31.84
C VAL A 15 -22.04 11.41 30.64
N LEU A 16 -21.19 12.42 30.76
CA LEU A 16 -20.27 12.81 29.68
C LEU A 16 -19.12 11.82 29.46
N ALA A 17 -18.73 11.05 30.47
CA ALA A 17 -17.70 10.04 30.38
C ALA A 17 -18.17 8.73 29.67
N ALA A 18 -19.47 8.50 29.56
CA ALA A 18 -20.06 7.29 28.96
C ALA A 18 -20.15 7.33 27.41
N GLY A 19 -19.74 8.43 26.77
CA GLY A 19 -20.04 8.71 25.36
C GLY A 19 -18.98 8.34 24.31
N CYS A 20 -17.84 7.76 24.65
CA CYS A 20 -16.82 7.40 23.67
C CYS A 20 -16.69 5.89 23.46
N GLY A 21 -17.77 5.24 23.06
CA GLY A 21 -17.71 3.91 22.49
C GLY A 21 -17.34 4.00 21.00
N TYR A 22 -16.06 4.15 20.67
CA TYR A 22 -15.57 4.00 19.28
C TYR A 22 -15.55 2.51 18.97
N THR A 23 -16.63 1.97 18.40
CA THR A 23 -16.65 0.64 17.82
C THR A 23 -16.19 0.75 16.38
N SER A 24 -14.97 0.33 16.08
CA SER A 24 -14.52 0.10 14.71
C SER A 24 -15.29 -1.11 14.16
N HIS A 25 -16.44 -0.86 13.56
CA HIS A 25 -17.12 -1.91 12.78
C HIS A 25 -16.30 -2.11 11.50
N SER A 26 -15.66 -3.27 11.38
CA SER A 26 -15.23 -3.76 10.08
C SER A 26 -16.50 -3.97 9.23
N ALA A 27 -16.54 -3.45 8.01
CA ALA A 27 -17.63 -3.75 7.07
C ALA A 27 -17.58 -5.20 6.56
N LEU A 28 -16.47 -5.89 6.82
CA LEU A 28 -16.31 -7.31 6.52
C LEU A 28 -17.18 -8.17 7.46
N ASP A 29 -17.86 -9.18 6.92
CA ASP A 29 -18.69 -10.09 7.70
C ASP A 29 -17.86 -10.76 8.82
N SER A 30 -18.38 -10.76 10.04
CA SER A 30 -17.72 -11.30 11.23
C SER A 30 -17.41 -12.81 11.17
N LYS A 31 -17.97 -13.53 10.20
CA LYS A 31 -17.63 -14.93 9.93
C LYS A 31 -16.19 -15.12 9.45
N TYR A 32 -15.58 -14.11 8.83
CA TYR A 32 -14.23 -14.15 8.30
C TYR A 32 -13.22 -13.74 9.37
N GLN A 33 -12.33 -14.66 9.74
CA GLN A 33 -11.30 -14.45 10.77
C GLN A 33 -9.88 -14.66 10.23
N THR A 34 -9.77 -15.38 9.11
CA THR A 34 -8.47 -15.78 8.56
C THR A 34 -8.35 -15.43 7.08
N ILE A 35 -7.13 -15.07 6.67
CA ILE A 35 -6.83 -14.71 5.29
C ILE A 35 -5.55 -15.38 4.81
N TYR A 36 -5.56 -15.84 3.58
CA TYR A 36 -4.39 -16.28 2.85
C TYR A 36 -4.02 -15.26 1.78
N VAL A 37 -2.75 -14.87 1.74
CA VAL A 37 -2.21 -13.95 0.75
C VAL A 37 -1.09 -14.67 0.00
N PRO A 38 -1.37 -15.26 -1.18
CA PRO A 38 -0.33 -15.82 -2.04
C PRO A 38 0.61 -14.73 -2.55
N ALA A 39 1.80 -15.12 -3.00
CA ALA A 39 2.68 -14.18 -3.69
C ALA A 39 1.95 -13.56 -4.90
N PHE A 40 1.98 -12.24 -4.98
CA PHE A 40 1.37 -11.51 -6.09
C PHE A 40 2.08 -11.86 -7.40
N LEU A 41 1.32 -11.92 -8.49
CA LEU A 41 1.89 -12.10 -9.83
C LEU A 41 2.49 -10.78 -10.31
N ASN A 42 3.57 -10.85 -11.08
CA ASN A 42 4.15 -9.66 -11.70
C ASN A 42 4.09 -9.78 -13.23
N HIS A 43 3.25 -8.94 -13.84
CA HIS A 43 3.12 -8.79 -15.29
C HIS A 43 3.73 -7.48 -15.80
N SER A 44 4.36 -6.70 -14.91
CA SER A 44 5.09 -5.49 -15.30
C SER A 44 6.45 -5.84 -15.91
N PRO A 45 7.07 -4.94 -16.69
CA PRO A 45 8.42 -5.11 -17.18
C PRO A 45 9.50 -4.94 -16.09
N GLU A 46 9.12 -4.44 -14.90
CA GLU A 46 10.04 -4.24 -13.79
C GLU A 46 10.13 -5.51 -12.93
N TYR A 47 11.35 -5.90 -12.56
CA TYR A 47 11.59 -7.12 -11.80
C TYR A 47 11.42 -6.90 -10.30
N ASP A 48 11.16 -8.00 -9.57
CA ASP A 48 11.21 -8.10 -8.11
C ASP A 48 10.22 -7.20 -7.34
N LEU A 49 9.14 -6.71 -7.97
CA LEU A 49 8.10 -5.92 -7.28
C LEU A 49 7.12 -6.79 -6.48
N GLN A 50 6.95 -8.07 -6.85
CA GLN A 50 5.95 -8.95 -6.26
C GLN A 50 6.22 -9.26 -4.79
N ALA A 51 7.47 -9.53 -4.43
CA ALA A 51 7.84 -9.89 -3.06
C ALA A 51 7.69 -8.69 -2.08
N PRO A 52 8.20 -7.48 -2.39
CA PRO A 52 7.96 -6.29 -1.58
C PRO A 52 6.48 -5.98 -1.38
N LEU A 53 5.65 -6.01 -2.44
CA LEU A 53 4.22 -5.72 -2.33
C LEU A 53 3.50 -6.78 -1.48
N THR A 54 3.74 -8.07 -1.74
CA THR A 54 3.13 -9.16 -0.97
C THR A 54 3.46 -9.04 0.52
N ASN A 55 4.75 -8.79 0.83
CA ASN A 55 5.21 -8.63 2.20
C ASN A 55 4.62 -7.39 2.86
N ALA A 56 4.48 -6.28 2.13
CA ALA A 56 3.84 -5.06 2.64
C ALA A 56 2.38 -5.31 3.01
N VAL A 57 1.62 -5.98 2.15
CA VAL A 57 0.22 -6.37 2.40
C VAL A 57 0.11 -7.28 3.62
N ILE A 58 0.93 -8.35 3.69
CA ILE A 58 0.95 -9.27 4.83
C ILE A 58 1.25 -8.55 6.14
N ARG A 59 2.26 -7.65 6.16
CA ARG A 59 2.59 -6.85 7.35
C ARG A 59 1.41 -6.00 7.83
N LYS A 60 0.61 -5.43 6.90
CA LYS A 60 -0.59 -4.65 7.27
C LYS A 60 -1.59 -5.52 8.03
N PHE A 61 -1.90 -6.73 7.54
CA PHE A 61 -2.81 -7.65 8.23
C PHE A 61 -2.27 -8.10 9.59
N ILE A 62 -0.99 -8.44 9.68
CA ILE A 62 -0.36 -8.86 10.94
C ILE A 62 -0.39 -7.71 11.98
N THR A 63 -0.14 -6.47 11.53
CA THR A 63 -0.12 -5.30 12.42
C THR A 63 -1.52 -4.92 12.90
N ASP A 64 -2.51 -5.03 12.03
CA ASP A 64 -3.91 -4.69 12.35
C ASP A 64 -4.57 -5.75 13.25
N GLY A 65 -4.34 -7.04 12.98
CA GLY A 65 -4.78 -8.17 13.79
C GLY A 65 -6.26 -8.57 13.67
N ARG A 66 -7.09 -7.87 12.87
CA ARG A 66 -8.50 -8.23 12.64
C ARG A 66 -8.66 -9.53 11.85
N LEU A 67 -7.75 -9.77 10.88
CA LEU A 67 -7.65 -11.02 10.14
C LEU A 67 -6.31 -11.68 10.43
N THR A 68 -6.33 -12.94 10.82
CA THR A 68 -5.09 -13.71 11.03
C THR A 68 -4.59 -14.25 9.69
N VAL A 69 -3.34 -13.97 9.35
CA VAL A 69 -2.71 -14.53 8.14
C VAL A 69 -2.34 -15.98 8.38
N VAL A 70 -2.85 -16.85 7.52
CA VAL A 70 -2.66 -18.32 7.60
C VAL A 70 -2.30 -18.90 6.23
N ASP A 71 -2.02 -20.19 6.18
CA ASP A 71 -1.84 -20.92 4.93
C ASP A 71 -3.18 -21.14 4.20
N HIS A 72 -3.11 -21.49 2.92
CA HIS A 72 -4.30 -21.68 2.07
C HIS A 72 -5.32 -22.65 2.64
N GLY A 73 -4.88 -23.73 3.30
CA GLY A 73 -5.77 -24.78 3.79
C GLY A 73 -6.67 -24.33 4.94
N HIS A 74 -6.26 -23.33 5.71
CA HIS A 74 -6.90 -22.86 6.93
C HIS A 74 -7.54 -21.46 6.79
N ALA A 75 -7.45 -20.85 5.62
CA ALA A 75 -8.01 -19.52 5.39
C ALA A 75 -9.51 -19.54 5.11
N ASP A 76 -10.21 -18.50 5.56
CA ASP A 76 -11.59 -18.19 5.15
C ASP A 76 -11.59 -17.43 3.84
N LEU A 77 -10.65 -16.49 3.71
CA LEU A 77 -10.50 -15.59 2.57
C LEU A 77 -9.19 -15.82 1.84
N VAL A 78 -9.20 -15.59 0.53
CA VAL A 78 -8.01 -15.57 -0.33
C VAL A 78 -7.91 -14.22 -1.01
N LEU A 79 -6.78 -13.52 -0.80
CA LEU A 79 -6.48 -12.25 -1.44
C LEU A 79 -5.42 -12.47 -2.53
N GLU A 80 -5.85 -12.48 -3.78
CA GLU A 80 -4.97 -12.58 -4.94
C GLU A 80 -4.68 -11.22 -5.54
N GLY A 81 -3.47 -11.03 -6.04
CA GLY A 81 -3.09 -9.78 -6.69
C GLY A 81 -2.16 -9.98 -7.88
N VAL A 82 -2.17 -9.01 -8.78
CA VAL A 82 -1.31 -8.95 -9.97
C VAL A 82 -0.80 -7.54 -10.17
N ILE A 83 0.51 -7.37 -10.29
CA ILE A 83 1.13 -6.10 -10.66
C ILE A 83 1.03 -5.99 -12.19
N LEU A 84 0.43 -4.91 -12.66
CA LEU A 84 0.10 -4.67 -14.06
C LEU A 84 1.09 -3.75 -14.75
N GLY A 85 1.74 -2.86 -14.00
CA GLY A 85 2.66 -1.89 -14.56
C GLY A 85 3.47 -1.15 -13.52
N TYR A 86 4.61 -0.67 -13.97
CA TYR A 86 5.52 0.23 -13.27
C TYR A 86 5.93 1.32 -14.25
N ASP A 87 5.66 2.57 -13.89
CA ASP A 87 5.95 3.71 -14.73
C ASP A 87 6.74 4.77 -13.96
N LEU A 88 7.78 5.30 -14.60
CA LEU A 88 8.51 6.48 -14.16
C LEU A 88 8.24 7.63 -15.13
N LYS A 89 7.72 8.74 -14.60
CA LYS A 89 7.42 9.94 -15.37
C LYS A 89 8.14 11.14 -14.79
N GLY A 90 8.96 11.83 -15.61
CA GLY A 90 9.53 13.12 -15.24
C GLY A 90 8.43 14.17 -15.05
N ILE A 91 8.42 14.86 -13.91
CA ILE A 91 7.39 15.85 -13.57
C ILE A 91 7.97 17.25 -13.36
N THR A 92 9.26 17.37 -13.09
CA THR A 92 9.94 18.67 -12.95
C THR A 92 11.26 18.63 -13.69
N TYR A 93 11.58 19.72 -14.37
CA TYR A 93 12.79 19.87 -15.19
C TYR A 93 13.58 21.08 -14.73
N ASP A 94 14.89 21.03 -14.91
CA ASP A 94 15.77 22.18 -14.69
C ASP A 94 15.84 23.09 -15.94
N LYS A 95 16.69 24.12 -15.87
CA LYS A 95 16.94 25.08 -16.98
C LYS A 95 17.62 24.44 -18.21
N ASN A 96 18.10 23.20 -18.10
CA ASN A 96 18.76 22.46 -19.17
C ASN A 96 17.85 21.33 -19.72
N ASP A 97 16.55 21.33 -19.36
CA ASP A 97 15.58 20.29 -19.68
C ASP A 97 15.92 18.91 -19.09
N GLU A 98 16.74 18.87 -18.01
CA GLU A 98 17.02 17.63 -17.29
C GLU A 98 15.97 17.39 -16.20
N VAL A 99 15.50 16.14 -16.07
CA VAL A 99 14.50 15.79 -15.07
C VAL A 99 15.09 15.86 -13.67
N THR A 100 14.49 16.67 -12.80
CA THR A 100 14.89 16.86 -11.41
C THR A 100 13.96 16.14 -10.43
N GLN A 101 12.74 15.79 -10.85
CA GLN A 101 11.79 15.03 -10.05
C GLN A 101 11.05 14.05 -10.93
N TYR A 102 10.94 12.80 -10.45
CA TYR A 102 10.15 11.74 -11.07
C TYR A 102 8.92 11.42 -10.23
N MET A 103 7.87 11.02 -10.91
CA MET A 103 6.73 10.31 -10.33
C MET A 103 6.87 8.83 -10.66
N CYS A 104 6.83 7.99 -9.63
CA CYS A 104 6.74 6.54 -9.75
C CYS A 104 5.30 6.12 -9.55
N VAL A 105 4.76 5.33 -10.47
CA VAL A 105 3.40 4.80 -10.42
C VAL A 105 3.46 3.29 -10.55
N VAL A 106 2.98 2.58 -9.54
CA VAL A 106 2.80 1.13 -9.57
C VAL A 106 1.33 0.80 -9.68
N ARG A 107 0.93 0.06 -10.69
CA ARG A 107 -0.46 -0.38 -10.88
C ARG A 107 -0.60 -1.85 -10.59
N ALA A 108 -1.67 -2.20 -9.85
CA ALA A 108 -2.01 -3.59 -9.57
C ALA A 108 -3.52 -3.81 -9.61
N GLY A 109 -3.92 -5.01 -9.95
CA GLY A 109 -5.27 -5.52 -9.69
C GLY A 109 -5.26 -6.42 -8.48
N ALA A 110 -6.35 -6.43 -7.70
CA ALA A 110 -6.50 -7.31 -6.57
C ALA A 110 -7.93 -7.85 -6.49
N ARG A 111 -8.07 -9.06 -5.93
CA ARG A 111 -9.35 -9.75 -5.73
C ARG A 111 -9.34 -10.48 -4.40
N LEU A 112 -10.38 -10.25 -3.62
CA LEU A 112 -10.69 -11.00 -2.41
C LEU A 112 -11.84 -11.96 -2.68
N SER A 113 -11.67 -13.21 -2.35
CA SER A 113 -12.70 -14.24 -2.50
C SER A 113 -12.85 -15.11 -1.24
N ASP A 114 -14.06 -15.58 -0.98
CA ASP A 114 -14.31 -16.63 -0.01
C ASP A 114 -13.70 -17.94 -0.53
N ARG A 115 -12.82 -18.56 0.26
CA ARG A 115 -12.10 -19.77 -0.15
C ARG A 115 -13.04 -20.98 -0.33
N GLN A 116 -14.11 -21.08 0.43
CA GLN A 116 -15.00 -22.24 0.42
C GLN A 116 -16.00 -22.17 -0.72
N THR A 117 -16.58 -20.99 -0.93
CA THR A 117 -17.64 -20.79 -1.93
C THR A 117 -17.09 -20.32 -3.27
N GLY A 118 -15.89 -19.73 -3.31
CA GLY A 118 -15.33 -19.06 -4.47
C GLY A 118 -16.02 -17.72 -4.80
N GLU A 119 -16.92 -17.26 -3.95
CA GLU A 119 -17.62 -15.99 -4.12
C GLU A 119 -16.63 -14.81 -4.01
N ILE A 120 -16.73 -13.86 -4.94
CA ILE A 120 -15.90 -12.66 -4.93
C ILE A 120 -16.50 -11.67 -3.93
N VAL A 121 -15.77 -11.38 -2.85
CA VAL A 121 -16.14 -10.37 -1.85
C VAL A 121 -15.93 -8.97 -2.42
N TRP A 122 -14.77 -8.75 -3.03
CA TRP A 122 -14.48 -7.55 -3.81
C TRP A 122 -13.40 -7.82 -4.85
N GLN A 123 -13.38 -6.97 -5.87
CA GLN A 123 -12.35 -6.96 -6.90
C GLN A 123 -12.12 -5.54 -7.39
N ASP A 124 -10.85 -5.17 -7.54
CA ASP A 124 -10.45 -3.97 -8.26
C ASP A 124 -9.39 -4.34 -9.30
N LYS A 125 -9.60 -3.89 -10.52
CA LYS A 125 -8.77 -4.27 -11.67
C LYS A 125 -7.58 -3.33 -11.88
N ALA A 126 -7.56 -2.15 -11.24
CA ALA A 126 -6.56 -1.12 -11.51
C ALA A 126 -6.42 -0.13 -10.35
N MET A 127 -5.88 -0.59 -9.23
CA MET A 127 -5.41 0.25 -8.13
C MET A 127 -4.04 0.81 -8.48
N ALA A 128 -3.70 2.00 -7.99
CA ALA A 128 -2.40 2.61 -8.21
C ALA A 128 -1.80 3.15 -6.90
N GLY A 129 -0.53 2.84 -6.67
CA GLY A 129 0.29 3.50 -5.67
C GLY A 129 1.21 4.48 -6.37
N GLU A 130 1.28 5.72 -5.87
CA GLU A 130 2.02 6.81 -6.50
C GLU A 130 2.92 7.49 -5.49
N THR A 131 4.15 7.79 -5.90
CA THR A 131 5.08 8.60 -5.11
C THR A 131 5.94 9.44 -6.02
N SER A 132 6.49 10.53 -5.48
CA SER A 132 7.45 11.33 -6.21
C SER A 132 8.77 11.40 -5.47
N PHE A 133 9.88 11.40 -6.21
CA PHE A 133 11.21 11.51 -5.64
C PHE A 133 12.08 12.46 -6.49
N TYR A 134 13.02 13.12 -5.82
CA TYR A 134 13.96 13.99 -6.48
C TYR A 134 15.20 13.21 -6.90
N THR A 135 15.68 13.46 -8.11
CA THR A 135 17.00 13.01 -8.53
C THR A 135 18.07 13.96 -7.98
N ARG A 136 19.29 13.46 -7.87
CA ARG A 136 20.42 14.35 -7.59
C ARG A 136 20.52 15.38 -8.70
N ALA A 137 20.67 16.65 -8.31
CA ALA A 137 20.77 17.74 -9.26
C ALA A 137 21.85 17.47 -10.31
N ALA A 138 21.50 17.73 -11.56
CA ALA A 138 22.43 17.69 -12.67
C ALA A 138 23.71 18.48 -12.35
N GLY A 139 24.87 17.85 -12.53
CA GLY A 139 26.18 18.46 -12.25
C GLY A 139 27.02 17.73 -11.21
N GLN A 140 26.49 16.71 -10.51
CA GLN A 140 27.33 15.81 -9.74
C GLN A 140 27.86 14.70 -10.66
N SER A 141 29.16 14.44 -10.56
CA SER A 141 29.99 13.63 -11.49
C SER A 141 29.48 12.22 -11.82
N SER A 142 28.51 11.69 -11.12
CA SER A 142 27.88 10.41 -11.40
C SER A 142 26.94 10.45 -12.62
N ASP A 143 26.31 11.57 -12.93
CA ASP A 143 25.33 11.66 -14.02
C ASP A 143 25.99 11.68 -15.40
N ARG A 144 27.23 12.22 -15.52
CA ARG A 144 28.00 12.13 -16.77
C ARG A 144 28.43 10.71 -17.12
N LEU A 145 28.72 9.90 -16.10
CA LEU A 145 29.03 8.48 -16.31
C LEU A 145 27.78 7.68 -16.67
N ARG A 146 26.63 8.10 -16.17
CA ARG A 146 25.33 7.49 -16.44
C ARG A 146 24.86 7.73 -17.87
N GLY A 147 24.90 8.97 -18.36
CA GLY A 147 24.53 9.29 -19.74
C GLY A 147 25.37 8.53 -20.78
N ASN A 148 26.65 8.28 -20.48
CA ASN A 148 27.48 7.46 -21.35
C ASN A 148 27.20 5.95 -21.20
N ALA A 149 26.81 5.49 -20.02
CA ALA A 149 26.47 4.08 -19.80
C ALA A 149 25.13 3.68 -20.45
N GLU A 150 24.11 4.56 -20.41
CA GLU A 150 22.83 4.33 -21.09
C GLU A 150 22.97 4.19 -22.61
N MET A 151 23.90 4.91 -23.22
CA MET A 151 24.18 4.81 -24.66
C MET A 151 24.78 3.45 -25.05
N TYR A 152 25.46 2.77 -24.12
CA TYR A 152 26.09 1.45 -24.35
C TYR A 152 25.30 0.29 -23.76
N LEU A 153 24.35 0.53 -22.84
CA LEU A 153 23.64 -0.49 -22.07
C LEU A 153 22.12 -0.33 -22.14
N SER A 154 21.60 0.00 -23.31
CA SER A 154 20.17 0.22 -23.57
C SER A 154 19.23 -0.97 -23.19
N SER A 155 19.78 -2.06 -22.72
CA SER A 155 19.03 -3.25 -22.29
C SER A 155 19.17 -3.60 -20.80
N VAL A 156 19.96 -2.86 -20.02
CA VAL A 156 20.17 -3.17 -18.60
C VAL A 156 19.78 -1.97 -17.74
N ARG A 157 18.55 -1.97 -17.25
CA ARG A 157 18.01 -1.07 -16.24
C ARG A 157 18.60 -1.32 -14.84
N SER A 158 19.90 -1.66 -14.79
CA SER A 158 20.52 -2.20 -13.57
C SER A 158 21.05 -1.13 -12.60
N PHE A 159 20.71 0.13 -12.79
CA PHE A 159 21.12 1.20 -11.88
C PHE A 159 19.91 2.04 -11.44
N ALA A 160 18.91 1.35 -10.88
CA ALA A 160 17.93 2.08 -10.06
C ALA A 160 18.69 2.85 -8.99
N THR A 161 18.51 4.16 -8.94
CA THR A 161 19.11 4.99 -7.89
C THR A 161 18.51 4.59 -6.55
N GLU A 162 19.20 4.88 -5.46
CA GLU A 162 18.67 4.69 -4.11
C GLU A 162 17.34 5.45 -3.95
N GLU A 163 17.23 6.64 -4.54
CA GLU A 163 16.03 7.47 -4.56
C GLU A 163 14.88 6.79 -5.33
N GLU A 164 15.14 6.14 -6.46
CA GLU A 164 14.15 5.39 -7.23
C GLU A 164 13.66 4.18 -6.45
N ASN A 165 14.57 3.42 -5.84
CA ASN A 165 14.20 2.26 -5.01
C ASN A 165 13.35 2.66 -3.82
N ARG A 166 13.67 3.80 -3.17
CA ARG A 166 12.86 4.35 -2.09
C ARG A 166 11.48 4.78 -2.60
N GLY A 167 11.43 5.50 -3.72
CA GLY A 167 10.17 5.90 -4.36
C GLY A 167 9.30 4.70 -4.72
N ALA A 168 9.86 3.67 -5.35
CA ALA A 168 9.15 2.44 -5.65
C ALA A 168 8.62 1.76 -4.38
N SER A 169 9.43 1.70 -3.31
CA SER A 169 9.02 1.13 -2.03
C SER A 169 7.87 1.90 -1.39
N GLU A 170 7.88 3.23 -1.43
CA GLU A 170 6.80 4.07 -0.92
C GLU A 170 5.50 3.89 -1.73
N ALA A 171 5.58 3.80 -3.07
CA ALA A 171 4.43 3.52 -3.92
C ALA A 171 3.82 2.14 -3.62
N LEU A 172 4.65 1.12 -3.39
CA LEU A 172 4.20 -0.22 -3.00
C LEU A 172 3.57 -0.23 -1.61
N GLU A 173 4.09 0.52 -0.64
CA GLU A 173 3.49 0.64 0.71
C GLU A 173 2.14 1.35 0.67
N GLN A 174 1.98 2.38 -0.18
CA GLN A 174 0.69 3.03 -0.41
C GLN A 174 -0.31 2.05 -1.01
N LEU A 175 0.08 1.35 -2.08
CA LEU A 175 -0.76 0.36 -2.74
C LEU A 175 -1.17 -0.78 -1.79
N ALA A 176 -0.23 -1.24 -0.94
CA ALA A 176 -0.52 -2.23 0.09
C ALA A 176 -1.54 -1.71 1.11
N SER A 177 -1.48 -0.42 1.46
CA SER A 177 -2.47 0.21 2.35
C SER A 177 -3.85 0.23 1.72
N ASP A 178 -3.94 0.61 0.45
CA ASP A 178 -5.21 0.69 -0.28
C ASP A 178 -5.87 -0.69 -0.43
N ILE A 179 -5.07 -1.72 -0.74
CA ILE A 179 -5.52 -3.12 -0.78
C ILE A 179 -6.03 -3.57 0.59
N PHE A 180 -5.27 -3.26 1.64
CA PHE A 180 -5.62 -3.61 3.01
C PHE A 180 -6.94 -2.93 3.44
N TYR A 181 -7.07 -1.60 3.27
CA TYR A 181 -8.28 -0.88 3.65
C TYR A 181 -9.50 -1.36 2.89
N ARG A 182 -9.36 -1.63 1.60
CA ARG A 182 -10.45 -2.18 0.78
C ARG A 182 -10.86 -3.59 1.21
N THR A 183 -9.93 -4.36 1.78
CA THR A 183 -10.23 -5.69 2.32
C THR A 183 -11.02 -5.61 3.63
N ILE A 184 -10.64 -4.69 4.50
CA ILE A 184 -11.27 -4.56 5.83
C ILE A 184 -12.58 -3.77 5.76
N GLU A 185 -12.68 -2.83 4.83
CA GLU A 185 -13.83 -1.94 4.63
C GLU A 185 -14.31 -2.00 3.17
N PRO A 186 -14.84 -3.16 2.71
CA PRO A 186 -15.36 -3.28 1.35
C PRO A 186 -16.63 -2.43 1.19
N TRP A 187 -16.58 -1.41 0.34
CA TRP A 187 -17.70 -0.57 -0.13
C TRP A 187 -17.80 -0.60 -1.64
#